data_98bc1452502e822dbb0313e2434229d0
#
_entry.id   98bc1452502e822dbb0313e2434229d0
#
_cell.length_a   1.000
_cell.length_b   1.000
_cell.length_c   1.000
_cell.angle_alpha   90.00
_cell.angle_beta   90.00
_cell.angle_gamma   90.00
#
_symmetry.space_group_name_H-M   'P 1'
#
loop_
_entity.id
_entity.type
_entity.pdbx_description
1 polymer ?
#
loop_
_entity_poly.entity_id
_entity_poly.type
_entity_poly.pdbx_seq_one_letter_code
_entity_poly.pdbx_strand_id
1 'polypeptide(L)'
;VAMVVSLAGCSNGNSSESGFSANSESVSSANSEGGSDNAAAYKLGMGVVTSTASSAAGNAQVDATVAAVILDADGKIVSCAIDVAQNKMDVTDGEVPEDAASMTFKSKKEKLEEYGMKPASAIGKEWYEQAEAFEAYVVGKTADEVAAIPVETTDNGHVVTTDETLKAGCTM
;
A
#
# COMPACT_ATOMS: atom_id res chain seq x y z
N VAL A 1 5.12 8.62 2.79
CA VAL A 1 4.60 7.58 3.72
C VAL A 1 5.46 6.35 3.51
N ALA A 2 6.40 6.13 4.43
CA ALA A 2 7.25 4.94 4.40
C ALA A 2 6.35 3.71 4.62
N MET A 3 6.23 2.86 3.61
CA MET A 3 5.51 1.61 3.69
C MET A 3 6.43 0.57 4.32
N VAL A 4 6.41 0.45 5.65
CA VAL A 4 7.06 -0.66 6.33
C VAL A 4 6.09 -1.84 6.32
N VAL A 5 6.31 -2.78 5.43
CA VAL A 5 5.62 -4.07 5.45
C VAL A 5 6.34 -4.95 6.47
N SER A 6 5.90 -4.91 7.73
CA SER A 6 6.35 -5.84 8.77
C SER A 6 5.61 -7.14 8.64
N LEU A 7 6.25 -8.17 8.11
CA LEU A 7 5.79 -9.56 8.19
C LEU A 7 6.26 -10.13 9.54
N ALA A 8 5.47 -9.90 10.60
CA ALA A 8 5.73 -10.49 11.91
C ALA A 8 5.23 -11.93 11.94
N GLY A 9 6.15 -12.87 12.07
CA GLY A 9 5.84 -14.28 12.41
C GLY A 9 5.29 -14.36 13.83
N CYS A 10 4.21 -15.14 14.03
CA CYS A 10 3.57 -15.36 15.31
C CYS A 10 4.52 -16.04 16.29
N SER A 11 4.86 -15.35 17.39
CA SER A 11 5.32 -15.95 18.64
C SER A 11 4.37 -15.53 19.75
N ASN A 12 3.83 -16.52 20.45
CA ASN A 12 2.86 -16.38 21.53
C ASN A 12 3.55 -15.85 22.79
N GLY A 13 3.12 -14.70 23.32
CA GLY A 13 3.64 -14.14 24.58
C GLY A 13 2.75 -13.04 25.10
N ASN A 14 2.04 -13.33 26.16
CA ASN A 14 1.10 -12.47 26.87
C ASN A 14 1.81 -11.34 27.64
N SER A 15 1.49 -10.08 27.34
CA SER A 15 1.64 -8.96 28.29
C SER A 15 0.83 -7.76 27.83
N SER A 16 -0.01 -7.28 28.71
CA SER A 16 -0.88 -6.09 28.60
C SER A 16 -0.08 -4.80 28.66
N GLU A 17 -0.18 -3.95 27.62
CA GLU A 17 -0.07 -2.50 27.75
C GLU A 17 -0.75 -1.80 26.55
N SER A 18 -1.45 -0.72 26.85
CA SER A 18 -2.28 0.05 25.96
C SER A 18 -1.45 0.81 24.92
N GLY A 19 -1.52 0.38 23.69
CA GLY A 19 -0.96 1.06 22.52
C GLY A 19 -1.83 0.74 21.31
N PHE A 20 -2.15 1.76 20.53
CA PHE A 20 -2.97 1.68 19.34
C PHE A 20 -2.40 0.61 18.39
N SER A 21 -3.01 -0.58 18.37
CA SER A 21 -2.53 -1.71 17.62
C SER A 21 -3.18 -1.68 16.23
N ALA A 22 -2.37 -1.53 15.20
CA ALA A 22 -2.77 -1.84 13.83
C ALA A 22 -3.08 -3.34 13.78
N ASN A 23 -4.35 -3.68 13.61
CA ASN A 23 -4.81 -5.07 13.55
C ASN A 23 -4.43 -5.65 12.19
N SER A 24 -3.33 -6.40 12.12
CA SER A 24 -3.01 -7.23 10.98
C SER A 24 -3.68 -8.60 11.17
N GLU A 25 -4.89 -8.77 10.66
CA GLU A 25 -5.50 -10.09 10.57
C GLU A 25 -4.78 -10.89 9.48
N SER A 26 -4.00 -11.88 9.91
CA SER A 26 -3.46 -12.91 9.04
C SER A 26 -4.59 -13.85 8.63
N VAL A 27 -4.99 -13.79 7.36
CA VAL A 27 -5.95 -14.76 6.80
C VAL A 27 -5.26 -16.12 6.72
N SER A 28 -5.72 -17.04 7.54
CA SER A 28 -5.26 -18.42 7.60
C SER A 28 -5.48 -19.13 6.26
N SER A 29 -4.43 -19.80 5.76
CA SER A 29 -4.45 -20.64 4.57
C SER A 29 -5.57 -21.68 4.65
N ALA A 30 -6.47 -21.67 3.69
CA ALA A 30 -7.31 -22.84 3.41
C ALA A 30 -6.42 -23.91 2.77
N ASN A 31 -6.10 -24.97 3.51
CA ASN A 31 -5.40 -26.13 3.03
C ASN A 31 -6.41 -27.01 2.28
N SER A 32 -6.39 -27.03 0.96
CA SER A 32 -7.08 -28.04 0.18
C SER A 32 -6.13 -29.20 -0.06
N GLU A 33 -6.26 -30.25 0.72
CA GLU A 33 -5.62 -31.55 0.43
C GLU A 33 -6.34 -32.21 -0.75
N GLY A 34 -5.61 -32.47 -1.82
CA GLY A 34 -6.10 -33.31 -2.88
C GLY A 34 -5.32 -33.18 -4.19
N GLY A 35 -4.33 -34.03 -4.44
CA GLY A 35 -3.74 -34.24 -5.75
C GLY A 35 -2.23 -34.09 -5.77
N SER A 36 -1.55 -35.23 -5.84
CA SER A 36 -0.15 -35.38 -6.23
C SER A 36 0.13 -34.62 -7.53
N ASP A 37 0.98 -33.60 -7.45
CA ASP A 37 2.03 -33.27 -8.41
C ASP A 37 2.60 -31.91 -7.98
N ASN A 38 3.87 -31.87 -7.73
CA ASN A 38 4.82 -30.75 -7.52
C ASN A 38 4.29 -29.32 -7.81
N ALA A 39 3.14 -28.96 -7.27
CA ALA A 39 2.62 -27.60 -7.35
C ALA A 39 3.46 -26.73 -6.42
N ALA A 40 4.17 -25.75 -6.98
CA ALA A 40 4.87 -24.75 -6.18
C ALA A 40 3.90 -24.16 -5.14
N ALA A 41 4.25 -24.29 -3.86
CA ALA A 41 3.42 -23.79 -2.78
C ALA A 41 3.51 -22.27 -2.76
N TYR A 42 2.45 -21.59 -3.22
CA TYR A 42 2.33 -20.13 -3.13
C TYR A 42 1.67 -19.72 -1.82
N LYS A 43 2.07 -18.55 -1.31
CA LYS A 43 1.43 -17.91 -0.16
C LYS A 43 0.89 -16.56 -0.60
N LEU A 44 -0.32 -16.23 -0.14
CA LEU A 44 -0.92 -14.93 -0.32
C LEU A 44 -0.67 -14.08 0.94
N GLY A 45 -0.20 -12.85 0.76
CA GLY A 45 -0.08 -11.85 1.80
C GLY A 45 -0.85 -10.58 1.43
N MET A 46 -1.44 -9.93 2.40
CA MET A 46 -2.10 -8.64 2.24
C MET A 46 -1.77 -7.73 3.42
N GLY A 47 -1.49 -6.46 3.14
CA GLY A 47 -1.30 -5.42 4.13
C GLY A 47 -2.18 -4.22 3.82
N VAL A 48 -2.72 -3.58 4.87
CA VAL A 48 -3.50 -2.35 4.77
C VAL A 48 -2.92 -1.33 5.73
N VAL A 49 -2.68 -0.12 5.25
CA VAL A 49 -2.25 1.03 6.06
C VAL A 49 -3.24 2.16 5.83
N THR A 50 -3.81 2.68 6.90
CA THR A 50 -4.71 3.85 6.85
C THR A 50 -4.03 5.09 7.42
N SER A 51 -4.30 6.24 6.82
CA SER A 51 -3.79 7.54 7.25
C SER A 51 -4.86 8.61 7.13
N THR A 52 -4.91 9.50 8.11
CA THR A 52 -5.70 10.73 8.08
C THR A 52 -4.82 11.98 8.01
N ALA A 53 -3.51 11.79 7.79
CA ALA A 53 -2.51 12.87 7.85
C ALA A 53 -2.73 14.01 6.85
N SER A 54 -3.49 13.75 5.77
CA SER A 54 -3.85 14.75 4.76
C SER A 54 -5.13 15.53 5.09
N SER A 55 -5.76 15.26 6.25
CA SER A 55 -6.89 16.05 6.71
C SER A 55 -6.44 17.43 7.16
N ALA A 56 -7.26 18.45 6.89
CA ALA A 56 -7.03 19.83 7.28
C ALA A 56 -8.37 20.50 7.64
N ALA A 57 -8.32 21.74 8.13
CA ALA A 57 -9.53 22.51 8.34
C ALA A 57 -10.31 22.66 7.02
N GLY A 58 -11.57 22.27 7.04
CA GLY A 58 -12.43 22.26 5.84
C GLY A 58 -12.31 21.03 4.95
N ASN A 59 -11.46 20.07 5.30
CA ASN A 59 -11.27 18.84 4.52
C ASN A 59 -11.00 17.63 5.42
N ALA A 60 -11.86 16.63 5.39
CA ALA A 60 -11.61 15.32 5.99
C ALA A 60 -11.12 14.35 4.91
N GLN A 61 -9.96 13.74 5.14
CA GLN A 61 -9.39 12.77 4.21
C GLN A 61 -8.92 11.52 4.94
N VAL A 62 -9.26 10.38 4.38
CA VAL A 62 -8.76 9.06 4.79
C VAL A 62 -8.16 8.36 3.58
N ASP A 63 -6.89 8.04 3.68
CA ASP A 63 -6.16 7.25 2.69
C ASP A 63 -5.97 5.83 3.23
N ALA A 64 -6.51 4.83 2.55
CA ALA A 64 -6.25 3.42 2.84
C ALA A 64 -5.41 2.82 1.72
N THR A 65 -4.13 2.62 1.99
CA THR A 65 -3.20 1.94 1.08
C THR A 65 -3.31 0.44 1.32
N VAL A 66 -3.55 -0.31 0.26
CA VAL A 66 -3.64 -1.77 0.26
C VAL A 66 -2.53 -2.32 -0.61
N ALA A 67 -1.81 -3.32 -0.11
CA ALA A 67 -0.87 -4.12 -0.89
C ALA A 67 -1.22 -5.59 -0.75
N ALA A 68 -1.28 -6.31 -1.87
CA ALA A 68 -1.44 -7.76 -1.92
C ALA A 68 -0.26 -8.37 -2.68
N VAL A 69 0.28 -9.46 -2.16
CA VAL A 69 1.42 -10.16 -2.74
C VAL A 69 1.19 -11.65 -2.82
N ILE A 70 1.71 -12.28 -3.86
CA ILE A 70 1.86 -13.73 -3.96
C ILE A 70 3.34 -14.04 -3.79
N LEU A 71 3.66 -14.94 -2.86
CA LEU A 71 5.02 -15.38 -2.59
C LEU A 71 5.20 -16.83 -3.06
N ASP A 72 6.39 -17.14 -3.54
CA ASP A 72 6.80 -18.52 -3.81
C ASP A 72 7.26 -19.24 -2.52
N ALA A 73 7.74 -20.47 -2.66
CA ALA A 73 8.23 -21.29 -1.56
C ALA A 73 9.45 -20.69 -0.84
N ASP A 74 10.26 -19.90 -1.54
CA ASP A 74 11.46 -19.23 -1.04
C ASP A 74 11.14 -17.87 -0.41
N GLY A 75 9.88 -17.46 -0.39
CA GLY A 75 9.42 -16.17 0.15
C GLY A 75 9.66 -14.99 -0.78
N LYS A 76 9.91 -15.24 -2.06
CA LYS A 76 10.04 -14.19 -3.07
C LYS A 76 8.71 -13.80 -3.64
N ILE A 77 8.54 -12.52 -3.91
CA ILE A 77 7.34 -11.96 -4.52
C ILE A 77 7.25 -12.42 -5.98
N VAL A 78 6.19 -13.15 -6.30
CA VAL A 78 5.85 -13.58 -7.67
C VAL A 78 4.92 -12.56 -8.33
N SER A 79 4.05 -11.94 -7.54
CA SER A 79 3.13 -10.90 -7.98
C SER A 79 2.87 -9.92 -6.84
N CYS A 80 2.71 -8.65 -7.19
CA CYS A 80 2.36 -7.59 -6.27
C CYS A 80 1.26 -6.73 -6.90
N ALA A 81 0.31 -6.29 -6.09
CA ALA A 81 -0.69 -5.29 -6.45
C ALA A 81 -0.81 -4.28 -5.33
N ILE A 82 -0.76 -2.99 -5.66
CA ILE A 82 -0.91 -1.89 -4.71
C ILE A 82 -2.00 -0.95 -5.21
N ASP A 83 -2.87 -0.52 -4.31
CA ASP A 83 -3.84 0.52 -4.59
C ASP A 83 -4.08 1.40 -3.35
N VAL A 84 -4.69 2.56 -3.55
CA VAL A 84 -5.06 3.48 -2.47
C VAL A 84 -6.50 3.93 -2.63
N ALA A 85 -7.33 3.58 -1.65
CA ALA A 85 -8.63 4.20 -1.49
C ALA A 85 -8.43 5.56 -0.80
N GLN A 86 -8.44 6.64 -1.59
CA GLN A 86 -8.37 8.00 -1.10
C GLN A 86 -9.75 8.60 -1.02
N ASN A 87 -10.28 8.66 0.19
CA ASN A 87 -11.61 9.20 0.47
C ASN A 87 -11.45 10.61 1.01
N LYS A 88 -11.96 11.59 0.26
CA LYS A 88 -11.88 13.00 0.59
C LYS A 88 -13.27 13.62 0.64
N MET A 89 -13.54 14.39 1.69
CA MET A 89 -14.81 15.06 1.90
C MET A 89 -14.56 16.48 2.37
N ASP A 90 -15.26 17.44 1.78
CA ASP A 90 -15.24 18.81 2.26
C ASP A 90 -16.15 18.93 3.48
N VAL A 91 -15.68 19.63 4.51
CA VAL A 91 -16.38 19.88 5.77
C VAL A 91 -16.54 21.39 5.93
N THR A 92 -17.78 21.88 5.93
CA THR A 92 -18.07 23.31 6.07
C THR A 92 -18.71 23.57 7.42
N ASP A 93 -18.15 24.50 8.19
CA ASP A 93 -18.62 24.87 9.53
C ASP A 93 -18.76 23.69 10.51
N GLY A 94 -17.97 22.64 10.31
CA GLY A 94 -18.01 21.41 11.11
C GLY A 94 -19.08 20.41 10.67
N GLU A 95 -19.79 20.68 9.58
CA GLU A 95 -20.81 19.82 9.03
C GLU A 95 -20.31 19.10 7.77
N VAL A 96 -20.67 17.81 7.63
CA VAL A 96 -20.42 17.03 6.43
C VAL A 96 -21.48 17.34 5.37
N PRO A 97 -21.20 17.14 4.04
CA PRO A 97 -22.21 17.31 2.99
C PRO A 97 -23.47 16.48 3.25
N GLU A 98 -24.62 17.00 2.85
CA GLU A 98 -25.91 16.31 3.02
C GLU A 98 -25.97 14.95 2.31
N ASP A 99 -25.21 14.80 1.23
CA ASP A 99 -25.10 13.58 0.44
C ASP A 99 -23.95 12.65 0.88
N ALA A 100 -23.26 12.97 1.99
CA ALA A 100 -22.11 12.20 2.49
C ALA A 100 -22.37 10.69 2.59
N ALA A 101 -23.58 10.29 2.97
CA ALA A 101 -23.96 8.88 3.10
C ALA A 101 -24.06 8.14 1.76
N SER A 102 -24.17 8.87 0.64
CA SER A 102 -24.29 8.32 -0.71
C SER A 102 -23.02 8.50 -1.56
N MET A 103 -22.02 9.18 -1.02
CA MET A 103 -20.74 9.37 -1.72
C MET A 103 -20.04 8.04 -1.99
N THR A 104 -19.53 7.89 -3.19
CA THR A 104 -18.67 6.78 -3.60
C THR A 104 -17.34 7.32 -4.09
N PHE A 105 -16.26 6.62 -3.79
CA PHE A 105 -14.92 7.06 -4.15
C PHE A 105 -14.24 5.99 -5.00
N LYS A 106 -13.67 6.39 -6.13
CA LYS A 106 -12.76 5.55 -6.91
C LYS A 106 -11.41 5.48 -6.21
N SER A 107 -10.76 4.33 -6.25
CA SER A 107 -9.36 4.21 -5.84
C SER A 107 -8.43 5.02 -6.78
N LYS A 108 -7.17 5.17 -6.41
CA LYS A 108 -6.21 5.87 -7.27
C LYS A 108 -5.98 5.13 -8.59
N LYS A 109 -5.97 3.79 -8.57
CA LYS A 109 -5.88 3.00 -9.81
C LYS A 109 -7.11 3.14 -10.68
N GLU A 110 -8.32 3.11 -10.08
CA GLU A 110 -9.55 3.29 -10.84
C GLU A 110 -9.72 4.68 -11.47
N LYS A 111 -9.06 5.69 -10.90
CA LYS A 111 -9.05 7.05 -11.47
C LYS A 111 -8.19 7.18 -12.73
N LEU A 112 -7.16 6.33 -12.88
CA LEU A 112 -6.21 6.44 -13.98
C LEU A 112 -5.72 7.90 -14.16
N GLU A 113 -5.91 8.47 -15.36
CA GLU A 113 -5.55 9.86 -15.68
C GLU A 113 -6.41 10.91 -14.95
N GLU A 114 -7.59 10.52 -14.47
CA GLU A 114 -8.46 11.40 -13.66
C GLU A 114 -7.82 11.78 -12.31
N TYR A 115 -6.82 10.99 -11.86
CA TYR A 115 -6.09 11.32 -10.65
C TYR A 115 -5.25 12.59 -10.81
N GLY A 116 -4.74 12.83 -12.01
CA GLY A 116 -4.13 14.10 -12.41
C GLY A 116 -2.75 14.34 -11.80
N MET A 117 -1.98 13.31 -11.51
CA MET A 117 -0.65 13.44 -10.91
C MET A 117 0.42 13.80 -11.96
N LYS A 118 0.25 13.41 -13.21
CA LYS A 118 1.25 13.53 -14.28
C LYS A 118 1.87 14.92 -14.41
N PRO A 119 1.12 16.04 -14.34
CA PRO A 119 1.70 17.38 -14.46
C PRO A 119 2.59 17.76 -13.27
N ALA A 120 2.35 17.19 -12.09
CA ALA A 120 3.12 17.43 -10.86
C ALA A 120 4.25 16.41 -10.66
N SER A 121 4.28 15.33 -11.43
CA SER A 121 5.26 14.25 -11.32
C SER A 121 6.57 14.66 -11.98
N ALA A 122 7.70 14.55 -11.25
CA ALA A 122 9.04 14.83 -11.78
C ALA A 122 9.42 13.92 -12.97
N ILE A 123 8.79 12.75 -13.09
CA ILE A 123 9.02 11.79 -14.19
C ILE A 123 7.87 11.76 -15.21
N GLY A 124 6.88 12.69 -15.08
CA GLY A 124 5.77 12.83 -16.02
C GLY A 124 4.85 11.62 -16.10
N LYS A 125 4.69 10.86 -14.99
CA LYS A 125 3.84 9.67 -14.91
C LYS A 125 2.68 9.90 -13.94
N GLU A 126 1.54 9.26 -14.24
CA GLU A 126 0.41 9.17 -13.35
C GLU A 126 0.68 8.23 -12.17
N TRP A 127 -0.16 8.29 -11.14
CA TRP A 127 0.00 7.47 -9.95
C TRP A 127 -0.04 5.97 -10.26
N TYR A 128 -0.99 5.54 -11.09
CA TYR A 128 -1.14 4.13 -11.46
C TYR A 128 0.09 3.60 -12.23
N GLU A 129 0.68 4.42 -13.12
CA GLU A 129 1.90 4.06 -13.86
C GLU A 129 3.11 3.88 -12.92
N GLN A 130 3.18 4.70 -11.86
CA GLN A 130 4.23 4.60 -10.86
C GLN A 130 4.01 3.40 -9.93
N ALA A 131 2.76 3.11 -9.56
CA ALA A 131 2.41 1.92 -8.79
C ALA A 131 2.76 0.64 -9.55
N GLU A 132 2.42 0.55 -10.84
CA GLU A 132 2.77 -0.58 -11.71
C GLU A 132 4.30 -0.76 -11.84
N ALA A 133 5.04 0.32 -11.94
CA ALA A 133 6.51 0.27 -11.98
C ALA A 133 7.09 -0.28 -10.66
N PHE A 134 6.54 0.12 -9.52
CA PHE A 134 6.92 -0.42 -8.21
C PHE A 134 6.54 -1.90 -8.09
N GLU A 135 5.32 -2.27 -8.48
CA GLU A 135 4.84 -3.66 -8.47
C GLU A 135 5.78 -4.57 -9.28
N ALA A 136 6.17 -4.12 -10.47
CA ALA A 136 7.13 -4.85 -11.31
C ALA A 136 8.52 -4.94 -10.69
N TYR A 137 8.98 -3.86 -10.05
CA TYR A 137 10.30 -3.78 -9.42
C TYR A 137 10.48 -4.74 -8.24
N VAL A 138 9.40 -4.99 -7.47
CA VAL A 138 9.47 -5.86 -6.30
C VAL A 138 9.36 -7.34 -6.63
N VAL A 139 8.97 -7.72 -7.84
CA VAL A 139 8.94 -9.13 -8.27
C VAL A 139 10.33 -9.74 -8.19
N GLY A 140 10.42 -10.94 -7.61
CA GLY A 140 11.65 -11.68 -7.35
C GLY A 140 12.40 -11.27 -6.09
N LYS A 141 11.95 -10.24 -5.37
CA LYS A 141 12.52 -9.78 -4.10
C LYS A 141 11.79 -10.44 -2.91
N THR A 142 12.49 -10.55 -1.80
CA THR A 142 11.91 -10.90 -0.49
C THR A 142 11.36 -9.65 0.20
N ALA A 143 10.58 -9.83 1.28
CA ALA A 143 10.09 -8.72 2.09
C ALA A 143 11.24 -7.88 2.67
N ASP A 144 12.33 -8.52 3.12
CA ASP A 144 13.51 -7.83 3.66
C ASP A 144 14.22 -6.99 2.60
N GLU A 145 14.32 -7.50 1.37
CA GLU A 145 14.90 -6.75 0.24
C GLU A 145 14.03 -5.56 -0.15
N VAL A 146 12.70 -5.69 -0.08
CA VAL A 146 11.78 -4.56 -0.30
C VAL A 146 11.91 -3.53 0.83
N ALA A 147 12.00 -3.98 2.09
CA ALA A 147 12.19 -3.10 3.24
C ALA A 147 13.54 -2.35 3.21
N ALA A 148 14.54 -2.94 2.56
CA ALA A 148 15.87 -2.36 2.40
C ALA A 148 16.02 -1.42 1.19
N ILE A 149 14.94 -1.17 0.42
CA ILE A 149 14.98 -0.19 -0.68
C ILE A 149 15.39 1.17 -0.12
N PRO A 150 16.47 1.78 -0.64
CA PRO A 150 16.96 3.03 -0.09
C PRO A 150 15.99 4.17 -0.40
N VAL A 151 15.69 4.96 0.62
CA VAL A 151 14.78 6.11 0.53
C VAL A 151 15.38 7.33 1.22
N GLU A 152 14.92 8.51 0.80
CA GLU A 152 15.20 9.78 1.47
C GLU A 152 13.90 10.55 1.72
N THR A 153 13.93 11.44 2.69
CA THR A 153 12.83 12.37 2.94
C THR A 153 13.16 13.71 2.31
N THR A 154 12.31 14.18 1.41
CA THR A 154 12.45 15.49 0.78
C THR A 154 12.13 16.62 1.75
N ASP A 155 12.51 17.86 1.41
CA ASP A 155 12.20 19.06 2.21
C ASP A 155 10.70 19.26 2.46
N ASN A 156 9.85 18.74 1.58
CA ASN A 156 8.40 18.78 1.72
C ASN A 156 7.82 17.61 2.55
N GLY A 157 8.69 16.79 3.16
CA GLY A 157 8.30 15.66 3.99
C GLY A 157 7.84 14.41 3.22
N HIS A 158 7.99 14.37 1.90
CA HIS A 158 7.72 13.17 1.11
C HIS A 158 8.89 12.20 1.17
N VAL A 159 8.59 10.92 1.29
CA VAL A 159 9.59 9.86 1.19
C VAL A 159 9.66 9.40 -0.26
N VAL A 160 10.85 9.45 -0.83
CA VAL A 160 11.12 9.08 -2.22
C VAL A 160 12.26 8.07 -2.27
N THR A 161 12.25 7.20 -3.28
CA THR A 161 13.34 6.25 -3.46
C THR A 161 14.60 6.93 -4.01
N THR A 162 15.77 6.47 -3.57
CA THR A 162 17.06 6.84 -4.15
C THR A 162 17.65 5.74 -5.03
N ASP A 163 16.97 4.59 -5.15
CA ASP A 163 17.34 3.53 -6.09
C ASP A 163 17.13 4.01 -7.53
N GLU A 164 18.18 4.07 -8.33
CA GLU A 164 18.15 4.65 -9.68
C GLU A 164 17.26 3.85 -10.64
N THR A 165 17.14 2.54 -10.44
CA THR A 165 16.28 1.69 -11.27
C THR A 165 14.81 1.94 -10.99
N LEU A 166 14.45 1.98 -9.70
CA LEU A 166 13.09 2.25 -9.28
C LEU A 166 12.69 3.70 -9.59
N LYS A 167 13.59 4.66 -9.34
CA LYS A 167 13.38 6.10 -9.56
C LYS A 167 12.99 6.46 -10.99
N ALA A 168 13.46 5.70 -11.96
CA ALA A 168 13.07 5.89 -13.36
C ALA A 168 11.58 5.57 -13.63
N GLY A 169 10.97 4.77 -12.78
CA GLY A 169 9.57 4.34 -12.91
C GLY A 169 8.64 4.84 -11.82
N CYS A 170 9.15 5.06 -10.62
CA CYS A 170 8.39 5.42 -9.43
C CYS A 170 9.21 6.36 -8.55
N THR A 171 8.65 7.51 -8.19
CA THR A 171 9.27 8.52 -7.31
C THR A 171 8.54 8.68 -5.98
N MET A 172 7.57 7.81 -5.71
CA MET A 172 6.76 7.81 -4.48
C MET A 172 7.38 6.91 -3.44
#